data_1166d8f250ec273ca07f0b61f4b7382e
#
_entry.id   1166d8f250ec273ca07f0b61f4b7382e
#
_cell.length_a   1.000
_cell.length_b   1.000
_cell.length_c   1.000
_cell.angle_alpha   90.00
_cell.angle_beta   90.00
_cell.angle_gamma   90.00
#
_symmetry.space_group_name_H-M   'P 1'
#
loop_
_entity.id
_entity.type
_entity.pdbx_description
1 polymer ?
#
loop_
_entity_poly.entity_id
_entity_poly.type
_entity_poly.pdbx_seq_one_letter_code
_entity_poly.pdbx_strand_id
1 'polypeptide(L)'
;MAPCNNTGIATVRAKLAEVIPKTAFPPLPTLKRDDEWRTHTSYRAAVHYPFEAPEDEEMADYERLEHVGDAILGAEVSIMIHERFPRLVLVKASLIANTTLALISEALGLPPRLLSAAAQAKQFKSNTYIRACMFESFLATLQEEQGPVALRKFLRGIYDPILGIAVETYRPFHSHSKQVASDPSISYVNKMMEWKTEKGHAGDRTLDWVKRASGRPDQATWIVECMFKDEADPKSCEPRTTSGSHSSVRGAKNAAAANACLLLGIV
;
A
#
# COMPACT_ATOMS: atom_id res chain seq x y z
N MET A 1 -4.43 -3.77 10.78
CA MET A 1 -3.48 -2.65 10.53
C MET A 1 -3.78 -1.57 11.54
N ALA A 2 -2.79 -1.08 12.27
CA ALA A 2 -2.98 0.01 13.22
C ALA A 2 -3.41 1.30 12.49
N PRO A 3 -4.30 2.14 13.03
CA PRO A 3 -4.74 3.37 12.39
C PRO A 3 -3.58 4.31 12.00
N CYS A 4 -2.48 4.31 12.73
CA CYS A 4 -1.28 5.07 12.40
C CYS A 4 -0.63 4.67 11.07
N ASN A 5 -0.62 3.37 10.73
CA ASN A 5 -0.08 2.90 9.45
C ASN A 5 -0.96 3.33 8.27
N ASN A 6 -2.28 3.27 8.42
CA ASN A 6 -3.20 3.73 7.38
C ASN A 6 -3.09 5.24 7.13
N THR A 7 -2.92 6.04 8.20
CA THR A 7 -2.72 7.49 8.07
C THR A 7 -1.41 7.80 7.36
N GLY A 8 -0.31 7.13 7.72
CA GLY A 8 0.98 7.29 7.05
C GLY A 8 0.94 6.92 5.57
N ILE A 9 0.32 5.78 5.23
CA ILE A 9 0.12 5.33 3.86
C ILE A 9 -0.75 6.32 3.06
N ALA A 10 -1.85 6.80 3.65
CA ALA A 10 -2.73 7.78 3.02
C ALA A 10 -2.01 9.10 2.77
N THR A 11 -1.21 9.57 3.74
CA THR A 11 -0.41 10.80 3.60
C THR A 11 0.64 10.67 2.48
N VAL A 12 1.30 9.52 2.39
CA VAL A 12 2.25 9.25 1.29
C VAL A 12 1.54 9.27 -0.06
N ARG A 13 0.38 8.60 -0.19
CA ARG A 13 -0.40 8.60 -1.43
C ARG A 13 -0.85 10.01 -1.83
N ALA A 14 -1.30 10.82 -0.89
CA ALA A 14 -1.67 12.21 -1.14
C ALA A 14 -0.46 13.03 -1.63
N LYS A 15 0.72 12.84 -1.01
CA LYS A 15 1.93 13.52 -1.44
C LYS A 15 2.40 13.07 -2.81
N LEU A 16 2.34 11.77 -3.12
CA LEU A 16 2.65 11.26 -4.45
C LEU A 16 1.69 11.81 -5.52
N ALA A 17 0.41 11.95 -5.21
CA ALA A 17 -0.57 12.55 -6.13
C ALA A 17 -0.26 14.02 -6.46
N GLU A 18 0.35 14.74 -5.53
CA GLU A 18 0.80 16.13 -5.78
C GLU A 18 2.08 16.20 -6.63
N VAL A 19 3.00 15.25 -6.43
CA VAL A 19 4.36 15.31 -6.97
C VAL A 19 4.48 14.65 -8.35
N ILE A 20 3.85 13.48 -8.55
CA ILE A 20 3.97 12.69 -9.78
C ILE A 20 3.64 13.51 -11.04
N PRO A 21 2.55 14.31 -11.09
CA PRO A 21 2.23 15.11 -12.28
C PRO A 21 3.26 16.19 -12.63
N LYS A 22 4.13 16.53 -11.67
CA LYS A 22 5.18 17.56 -11.82
C LYS A 22 6.57 16.95 -12.04
N THR A 23 6.68 15.62 -11.95
CA THR A 23 7.95 14.91 -12.08
C THR A 23 8.24 14.62 -13.55
N ALA A 24 9.45 14.96 -14.00
CA ALA A 24 9.92 14.55 -15.31
C ALA A 24 10.35 13.08 -15.28
N PHE A 25 9.59 12.22 -15.98
CA PHE A 25 9.94 10.82 -16.14
C PHE A 25 10.73 10.57 -17.42
N PRO A 26 11.46 9.44 -17.51
CA PRO A 26 12.14 9.07 -18.75
C PRO A 26 11.11 8.84 -19.87
N PRO A 27 11.51 9.06 -21.14
CA PRO A 27 10.65 8.72 -22.26
C PRO A 27 10.36 7.22 -22.28
N LEU A 28 9.18 6.86 -22.80
CA LEU A 28 8.82 5.45 -22.96
C LEU A 28 9.79 4.75 -23.91
N PRO A 29 10.34 3.59 -23.53
CA PRO A 29 11.05 2.72 -24.45
C PRO A 29 10.18 2.33 -25.66
N THR A 30 10.78 2.24 -26.84
CA THR A 30 10.08 1.76 -28.03
C THR A 30 9.95 0.24 -27.98
N LEU A 31 8.73 -0.26 -28.12
CA LEU A 31 8.41 -1.69 -28.16
C LEU A 31 7.97 -2.10 -29.55
N LYS A 32 8.28 -3.34 -29.94
CA LYS A 32 7.87 -3.92 -31.23
C LYS A 32 6.42 -4.44 -31.16
N ARG A 33 6.06 -5.05 -30.02
CA ARG A 33 4.72 -5.60 -29.73
C ARG A 33 3.82 -4.55 -29.07
N ASP A 34 3.78 -3.35 -29.67
CA ASP A 34 3.10 -2.19 -29.07
C ASP A 34 1.59 -2.42 -28.89
N ASP A 35 0.95 -3.24 -29.72
CA ASP A 35 -0.50 -3.47 -29.65
C ASP A 35 -0.92 -4.37 -28.47
N GLU A 36 -0.08 -5.27 -27.98
CA GLU A 36 -0.47 -6.24 -26.96
C GLU A 36 -0.73 -5.59 -25.60
N TRP A 37 0.19 -4.77 -25.12
CA TRP A 37 0.07 -4.15 -23.79
C TRP A 37 -1.02 -3.06 -23.72
N ARG A 38 -1.49 -2.55 -24.87
CA ARG A 38 -2.48 -1.48 -24.93
C ARG A 38 -3.87 -1.94 -25.38
N THR A 39 -4.06 -3.21 -25.71
CA THR A 39 -5.35 -3.72 -26.19
C THR A 39 -6.22 -4.20 -25.04
N HIS A 40 -7.34 -3.51 -24.80
CA HIS A 40 -8.34 -3.91 -23.83
C HIS A 40 -9.23 -5.04 -24.37
N THR A 41 -9.64 -5.97 -23.53
CA THR A 41 -10.54 -7.09 -23.87
C THR A 41 -11.79 -6.67 -24.64
N SER A 42 -12.37 -5.51 -24.34
CA SER A 42 -13.54 -4.98 -25.06
C SER A 42 -13.27 -4.64 -26.53
N TYR A 43 -12.02 -4.37 -26.92
CA TYR A 43 -11.65 -4.13 -28.31
C TYR A 43 -11.77 -5.41 -29.14
N ARG A 44 -11.39 -6.53 -28.56
CA ARG A 44 -11.51 -7.86 -29.17
C ARG A 44 -12.95 -8.30 -29.31
N ALA A 45 -13.77 -8.13 -28.27
CA ALA A 45 -15.20 -8.44 -28.32
C ALA A 45 -15.91 -7.69 -29.47
N ALA A 46 -15.43 -6.49 -29.83
CA ALA A 46 -15.93 -5.71 -30.95
C ALA A 46 -15.48 -6.24 -32.32
N VAL A 47 -14.41 -7.01 -32.40
CA VAL A 47 -13.81 -7.53 -33.66
C VAL A 47 -14.22 -8.99 -33.96
N HIS A 48 -15.19 -9.55 -33.21
CA HIS A 48 -15.68 -10.92 -33.40
C HIS A 48 -14.58 -11.99 -33.39
N TYR A 49 -13.81 -12.06 -32.29
CA TYR A 49 -13.01 -13.25 -32.04
C TYR A 49 -13.94 -14.41 -31.68
N PRO A 50 -13.84 -15.59 -32.36
CA PRO A 50 -14.58 -16.77 -31.94
C PRO A 50 -14.20 -17.11 -30.49
N PHE A 51 -15.19 -17.47 -29.69
CA PHE A 51 -15.02 -17.87 -28.29
C PHE A 51 -14.07 -19.07 -28.13
N GLU A 52 -13.93 -19.85 -29.19
CA GLU A 52 -13.03 -20.98 -29.33
C GLU A 52 -11.87 -20.58 -30.27
N ALA A 53 -11.02 -19.64 -29.83
CA ALA A 53 -9.73 -19.49 -30.48
C ALA A 53 -8.93 -20.80 -30.31
N PRO A 54 -8.20 -21.26 -31.33
CA PRO A 54 -7.30 -22.40 -31.18
C PRO A 54 -6.38 -22.16 -29.97
N GLU A 55 -6.11 -23.22 -29.19
CA GLU A 55 -5.29 -23.15 -27.97
C GLU A 55 -3.90 -22.51 -28.20
N ASP A 56 -3.45 -22.50 -29.47
CA ASP A 56 -2.17 -21.93 -29.92
C ASP A 56 -2.24 -20.43 -30.28
N GLU A 57 -3.42 -19.81 -30.37
CA GLU A 57 -3.51 -18.36 -30.58
C GLU A 57 -3.30 -17.62 -29.27
N GLU A 58 -2.10 -17.06 -29.10
CA GLU A 58 -1.80 -16.14 -27.99
C GLU A 58 -2.84 -15.02 -27.91
N MET A 59 -3.54 -15.00 -26.81
CA MET A 59 -4.51 -13.94 -26.53
C MET A 59 -3.77 -12.60 -26.40
N ALA A 60 -3.81 -11.74 -27.42
CA ALA A 60 -3.14 -10.44 -27.48
C ALA A 60 -3.92 -9.33 -26.74
N ASP A 61 -4.16 -9.46 -25.46
CA ASP A 61 -4.70 -8.40 -24.61
C ASP A 61 -3.81 -8.14 -23.40
N TYR A 62 -4.06 -7.02 -22.72
CA TYR A 62 -3.21 -6.58 -21.66
C TYR A 62 -3.39 -7.39 -20.36
N GLU A 63 -4.50 -8.13 -20.13
CA GLU A 63 -4.80 -8.77 -18.84
C GLU A 63 -3.74 -9.82 -18.46
N ARG A 64 -3.30 -10.63 -19.43
CA ARG A 64 -2.21 -11.59 -19.19
C ARG A 64 -0.90 -10.89 -18.85
N LEU A 65 -0.59 -9.82 -19.58
CA LEU A 65 0.62 -9.03 -19.37
C LEU A 65 0.56 -8.23 -18.07
N GLU A 66 -0.62 -7.71 -17.68
CA GLU A 66 -0.85 -7.07 -16.38
C GLU A 66 -0.43 -7.98 -15.22
N HIS A 67 -0.91 -9.23 -15.23
CA HIS A 67 -0.60 -10.19 -14.16
C HIS A 67 0.92 -10.42 -13.99
N VAL A 68 1.63 -10.55 -15.09
CA VAL A 68 3.11 -10.67 -15.09
C VAL A 68 3.75 -9.37 -14.65
N GLY A 69 3.26 -8.24 -15.16
CA GLY A 69 3.78 -6.90 -14.86
C GLY A 69 3.64 -6.51 -13.39
N ASP A 70 2.52 -6.81 -12.74
CA ASP A 70 2.32 -6.60 -11.30
C ASP A 70 3.36 -7.37 -10.47
N ALA A 71 3.57 -8.65 -10.79
CA ALA A 71 4.55 -9.48 -10.11
C ALA A 71 5.98 -8.91 -10.24
N ILE A 72 6.37 -8.52 -11.46
CA ILE A 72 7.67 -7.93 -11.76
C ILE A 72 7.84 -6.59 -11.04
N LEU A 73 6.86 -5.71 -11.16
CA LEU A 73 6.86 -4.40 -10.51
C LEU A 73 6.98 -4.53 -9.00
N GLY A 74 6.18 -5.44 -8.43
CA GLY A 74 6.22 -5.73 -7.00
C GLY A 74 7.59 -6.20 -6.51
N ALA A 75 8.28 -7.03 -7.30
CA ALA A 75 9.63 -7.52 -7.00
C ALA A 75 10.67 -6.39 -7.11
N GLU A 76 10.73 -5.69 -8.25
CA GLU A 76 11.73 -4.66 -8.51
C GLU A 76 11.61 -3.47 -7.53
N VAL A 77 10.40 -2.99 -7.25
CA VAL A 77 10.18 -1.93 -6.25
C VAL A 77 10.60 -2.38 -4.85
N SER A 78 10.37 -3.66 -4.49
CA SER A 78 10.86 -4.20 -3.21
C SER A 78 12.39 -4.19 -3.13
N ILE A 79 13.08 -4.57 -4.21
CA ILE A 79 14.54 -4.56 -4.29
C ILE A 79 15.05 -3.12 -4.14
N MET A 80 14.49 -2.16 -4.88
CA MET A 80 14.87 -0.75 -4.82
C MET A 80 14.70 -0.15 -3.41
N ILE A 81 13.61 -0.49 -2.73
CA ILE A 81 13.39 -0.07 -1.34
C ILE A 81 14.42 -0.72 -0.42
N HIS A 82 14.66 -2.02 -0.57
CA HIS A 82 15.59 -2.76 0.28
C HIS A 82 17.03 -2.25 0.15
N GLU A 83 17.48 -1.96 -1.07
CA GLU A 83 18.82 -1.42 -1.33
C GLU A 83 19.08 -0.09 -0.62
N ARG A 84 18.07 0.79 -0.55
CA ARG A 84 18.21 2.16 -0.01
C ARG A 84 17.66 2.32 1.40
N PHE A 85 16.58 1.62 1.71
CA PHE A 85 15.80 1.79 2.94
C PHE A 85 15.35 0.43 3.52
N PRO A 86 16.28 -0.45 3.91
CA PRO A 86 15.97 -1.85 4.25
C PRO A 86 14.99 -2.04 5.41
N ARG A 87 14.70 -0.96 6.16
CA ARG A 87 13.77 -0.99 7.29
C ARG A 87 12.37 -0.43 6.98
N LEU A 88 12.10 0.01 5.75
CA LEU A 88 10.88 0.74 5.38
C LEU A 88 9.98 -0.04 4.41
N VAL A 89 9.59 -1.25 4.79
CA VAL A 89 8.76 -2.14 3.94
C VAL A 89 7.37 -1.55 3.60
N LEU A 90 6.79 -0.76 4.51
CA LEU A 90 5.40 -0.27 4.37
C LEU A 90 5.21 0.77 3.24
N VAL A 91 6.26 1.48 2.85
CA VAL A 91 6.21 2.47 1.77
C VAL A 91 5.87 1.82 0.42
N LYS A 92 6.24 0.55 0.21
CA LYS A 92 5.90 -0.22 -0.99
C LYS A 92 4.42 -0.14 -1.33
N ALA A 93 3.54 -0.35 -0.34
CA ALA A 93 2.09 -0.35 -0.54
C ALA A 93 1.52 0.97 -1.12
N SER A 94 2.23 2.09 -0.94
CA SER A 94 1.87 3.36 -1.55
C SER A 94 2.42 3.52 -2.97
N LEU A 95 3.62 3.01 -3.21
CA LEU A 95 4.31 3.13 -4.50
C LEU A 95 3.71 2.27 -5.61
N ILE A 96 3.19 1.09 -5.27
CA ILE A 96 2.55 0.16 -6.22
C ILE A 96 1.00 0.17 -6.12
N ALA A 97 0.41 1.15 -5.43
CA ALA A 97 -1.05 1.27 -5.39
C ALA A 97 -1.59 1.68 -6.76
N ASN A 98 -2.72 1.13 -7.20
CA ASN A 98 -3.35 1.46 -8.48
C ASN A 98 -3.53 2.98 -8.69
N THR A 99 -3.80 3.73 -7.62
CA THR A 99 -3.87 5.20 -7.69
C THR A 99 -2.54 5.84 -8.06
N THR A 100 -1.42 5.34 -7.55
CA THR A 100 -0.07 5.81 -7.86
C THR A 100 0.33 5.38 -9.26
N LEU A 101 0.08 4.12 -9.62
CA LEU A 101 0.38 3.58 -10.95
C LEU A 101 -0.41 4.31 -12.05
N ALA A 102 -1.68 4.64 -11.79
CA ALA A 102 -2.50 5.42 -12.71
C ALA A 102 -1.93 6.82 -12.97
N LEU A 103 -1.38 7.49 -11.96
CA LEU A 103 -0.72 8.79 -12.11
C LEU A 103 0.58 8.68 -12.90
N ILE A 104 1.37 7.64 -12.67
CA ILE A 104 2.59 7.35 -13.44
C ILE A 104 2.22 7.07 -14.91
N SER A 105 1.22 6.23 -15.14
CA SER A 105 0.68 5.91 -16.46
C SER A 105 0.25 7.18 -17.22
N GLU A 106 -0.44 8.08 -16.54
CA GLU A 106 -0.88 9.36 -17.10
C GLU A 106 0.31 10.27 -17.44
N ALA A 107 1.27 10.41 -16.52
CA ALA A 107 2.47 11.21 -16.73
C ALA A 107 3.35 10.68 -17.87
N LEU A 108 3.33 9.37 -18.12
CA LEU A 108 4.00 8.71 -19.26
C LEU A 108 3.20 8.78 -20.56
N GLY A 109 1.96 9.28 -20.54
CA GLY A 109 1.10 9.37 -21.72
C GLY A 109 0.58 8.02 -22.23
N LEU A 110 0.40 7.01 -21.35
CA LEU A 110 -0.13 5.70 -21.72
C LEU A 110 -1.64 5.73 -22.04
N PRO A 111 -2.53 6.37 -21.25
CA PRO A 111 -3.97 6.27 -21.44
C PRO A 111 -4.47 6.67 -22.84
N PRO A 112 -3.91 7.68 -23.53
CA PRO A 112 -4.29 7.98 -24.90
C PRO A 112 -4.05 6.83 -25.89
N ARG A 113 -3.08 5.96 -25.62
CA ARG A 113 -2.68 4.83 -26.48
C ARG A 113 -3.59 3.61 -26.32
N LEU A 114 -4.47 3.58 -25.33
CA LEU A 114 -5.39 2.45 -25.10
C LEU A 114 -6.27 2.18 -26.32
N LEU A 115 -6.24 0.95 -26.81
CA LEU A 115 -7.15 0.39 -27.81
C LEU A 115 -8.33 -0.26 -27.08
N SER A 116 -9.52 0.25 -27.30
CA SER A 116 -10.76 -0.24 -26.68
C SER A 116 -11.96 0.00 -27.59
N ALA A 117 -13.09 -0.62 -27.29
CA ALA A 117 -14.34 -0.34 -28.00
C ALA A 117 -14.66 1.16 -27.95
N ALA A 118 -14.98 1.75 -29.12
CA ALA A 118 -15.16 3.20 -29.26
C ALA A 118 -16.19 3.79 -28.28
N ALA A 119 -17.28 3.07 -28.02
CA ALA A 119 -18.33 3.50 -27.09
C ALA A 119 -17.85 3.64 -25.62
N GLN A 120 -16.81 2.92 -25.23
CA GLN A 120 -16.30 2.87 -23.85
C GLN A 120 -14.94 3.59 -23.70
N ALA A 121 -14.34 4.02 -24.80
CA ALA A 121 -12.98 4.56 -24.82
C ALA A 121 -12.75 5.70 -23.82
N LYS A 122 -13.71 6.64 -23.71
CA LYS A 122 -13.61 7.78 -22.77
C LYS A 122 -13.62 7.30 -21.32
N GLN A 123 -14.51 6.38 -20.99
CA GLN A 123 -14.65 5.84 -19.64
C GLN A 123 -13.39 5.07 -19.23
N PHE A 124 -12.88 4.21 -20.12
CA PHE A 124 -11.71 3.38 -19.83
C PHE A 124 -10.44 4.22 -19.67
N LYS A 125 -10.23 5.20 -20.53
CA LYS A 125 -9.07 6.12 -20.42
C LYS A 125 -9.06 6.95 -19.13
N SER A 126 -10.21 7.15 -18.49
CA SER A 126 -10.32 7.84 -17.19
C SER A 126 -10.33 6.90 -15.98
N ASN A 127 -10.46 5.60 -16.18
CA ASN A 127 -10.55 4.61 -15.11
C ASN A 127 -9.18 4.38 -14.47
N THR A 128 -9.09 4.58 -13.16
CA THR A 128 -7.84 4.44 -12.38
C THR A 128 -7.27 3.03 -12.46
N TYR A 129 -8.12 2.00 -12.36
CA TYR A 129 -7.69 0.60 -12.47
C TYR A 129 -7.08 0.32 -13.85
N ILE A 130 -7.79 0.64 -14.92
CA ILE A 130 -7.32 0.39 -16.29
C ILE A 130 -6.00 1.12 -16.59
N ARG A 131 -5.85 2.35 -16.09
CA ARG A 131 -4.58 3.10 -16.22
C ARG A 131 -3.42 2.41 -15.50
N ALA A 132 -3.66 1.84 -14.33
CA ALA A 132 -2.66 1.06 -13.61
C ALA A 132 -2.28 -0.20 -14.40
N CYS A 133 -3.27 -0.98 -14.84
CA CYS A 133 -3.08 -2.19 -15.65
C CYS A 133 -2.27 -1.93 -16.93
N MET A 134 -2.50 -0.79 -17.60
CA MET A 134 -1.71 -0.40 -18.76
C MET A 134 -0.22 -0.20 -18.44
N PHE A 135 0.09 0.35 -17.28
CA PHE A 135 1.49 0.50 -16.87
C PHE A 135 2.13 -0.85 -16.56
N GLU A 136 1.42 -1.72 -15.87
CA GLU A 136 1.90 -3.07 -15.53
C GLU A 136 2.12 -3.90 -16.79
N SER A 137 1.14 -3.94 -17.71
CA SER A 137 1.27 -4.66 -18.99
C SER A 137 2.40 -4.11 -19.87
N PHE A 138 2.61 -2.79 -19.88
CA PHE A 138 3.75 -2.18 -20.56
C PHE A 138 5.09 -2.68 -19.98
N LEU A 139 5.20 -2.81 -18.65
CA LEU A 139 6.42 -3.31 -18.01
C LEU A 139 6.70 -4.77 -18.34
N ALA A 140 5.66 -5.62 -18.40
CA ALA A 140 5.80 -7.00 -18.84
C ALA A 140 6.34 -7.09 -20.26
N THR A 141 5.75 -6.36 -21.21
CA THR A 141 6.21 -6.31 -22.59
C THR A 141 7.65 -5.78 -22.69
N LEU A 142 7.99 -4.75 -21.91
CA LEU A 142 9.34 -4.21 -21.87
C LEU A 142 10.36 -5.26 -21.40
N GLN A 143 10.02 -6.05 -20.37
CA GLN A 143 10.88 -7.12 -19.90
C GLN A 143 11.02 -8.24 -20.93
N GLU A 144 9.92 -8.65 -21.56
CA GLU A 144 9.96 -9.70 -22.60
C GLU A 144 10.83 -9.30 -23.80
N GLU A 145 10.72 -8.05 -24.25
CA GLU A 145 11.45 -7.60 -25.45
C GLU A 145 12.90 -7.17 -25.18
N GLN A 146 13.13 -6.48 -24.06
CA GLN A 146 14.42 -5.83 -23.83
C GLN A 146 15.17 -6.38 -22.60
N GLY A 147 14.52 -7.28 -21.86
CA GLY A 147 15.09 -7.97 -20.73
C GLY A 147 15.13 -7.17 -19.43
N PRO A 148 15.51 -7.84 -18.31
CA PRO A 148 15.39 -7.26 -16.97
C PRO A 148 16.31 -6.06 -16.71
N VAL A 149 17.41 -5.93 -17.45
CA VAL A 149 18.34 -4.79 -17.29
C VAL A 149 17.70 -3.50 -17.80
N ALA A 150 17.07 -3.54 -18.98
CA ALA A 150 16.37 -2.40 -19.55
C ALA A 150 15.16 -1.99 -18.68
N LEU A 151 14.37 -2.97 -18.24
CA LEU A 151 13.26 -2.77 -17.33
C LEU A 151 13.72 -2.08 -16.03
N ARG A 152 14.75 -2.61 -15.37
CA ARG A 152 15.27 -2.04 -14.12
C ARG A 152 15.77 -0.61 -14.31
N LYS A 153 16.45 -0.33 -15.40
CA LYS A 153 16.90 1.03 -15.75
C LYS A 153 15.72 1.98 -15.90
N PHE A 154 14.67 1.54 -16.59
CA PHE A 154 13.46 2.33 -16.78
C PHE A 154 12.72 2.58 -15.46
N LEU A 155 12.51 1.53 -14.65
CA LEU A 155 11.87 1.65 -13.34
C LEU A 155 12.66 2.56 -12.38
N ARG A 156 13.98 2.51 -12.39
CA ARG A 156 14.81 3.45 -11.60
C ARG A 156 14.57 4.89 -12.04
N GLY A 157 14.49 5.15 -13.33
CA GLY A 157 14.16 6.49 -13.83
C GLY A 157 12.81 7.01 -13.33
N ILE A 158 11.85 6.13 -13.08
CA ILE A 158 10.52 6.48 -12.55
C ILE A 158 10.53 6.60 -11.03
N TYR A 159 11.06 5.59 -10.33
CA TYR A 159 10.92 5.50 -8.88
C TYR A 159 11.97 6.28 -8.09
N ASP A 160 13.19 6.46 -8.61
CA ASP A 160 14.24 7.20 -7.89
C ASP A 160 13.83 8.62 -7.50
N PRO A 161 13.14 9.40 -8.36
CA PRO A 161 12.70 10.75 -8.00
C PRO A 161 11.61 10.77 -6.91
N ILE A 162 10.74 9.76 -6.86
CA ILE A 162 9.58 9.75 -5.96
C ILE A 162 9.80 8.93 -4.68
N LEU A 163 10.74 7.97 -4.70
CA LEU A 163 11.02 7.09 -3.57
C LEU A 163 11.51 7.87 -2.35
N GLY A 164 12.44 8.80 -2.53
CA GLY A 164 12.93 9.65 -1.45
C GLY A 164 11.80 10.46 -0.80
N ILE A 165 10.92 11.04 -1.61
CA ILE A 165 9.77 11.83 -1.14
C ILE A 165 8.80 10.94 -0.36
N ALA A 166 8.49 9.75 -0.86
CA ALA A 166 7.61 8.80 -0.19
C ALA A 166 8.17 8.39 1.18
N VAL A 167 9.48 8.12 1.25
CA VAL A 167 10.18 7.75 2.48
C VAL A 167 10.18 8.89 3.49
N GLU A 168 10.56 10.09 3.10
CA GLU A 168 10.58 11.25 4.00
C GLU A 168 9.17 11.60 4.51
N THR A 169 8.16 11.47 3.65
CA THR A 169 6.75 11.66 4.04
C THR A 169 6.29 10.60 5.04
N TYR A 170 6.76 9.35 4.91
CA TYR A 170 6.41 8.26 5.82
C TYR A 170 7.23 8.25 7.12
N ARG A 171 8.43 8.81 7.13
CA ARG A 171 9.39 8.76 8.25
C ARG A 171 8.79 9.15 9.61
N PRO A 172 7.99 10.22 9.74
CA PRO A 172 7.36 10.58 11.03
C PRO A 172 6.48 9.46 11.59
N PHE A 173 5.75 8.75 10.73
CA PHE A 173 4.87 7.65 11.13
C PHE A 173 5.64 6.37 11.51
N HIS A 174 6.82 6.16 10.90
CA HIS A 174 7.67 5.02 11.22
C HIS A 174 8.35 5.14 12.58
N SER A 175 8.79 6.33 12.96
CA SER A 175 9.45 6.56 14.25
C SER A 175 8.49 6.33 15.43
N HIS A 176 7.21 6.69 15.27
CA HIS A 176 6.20 6.40 16.29
C HIS A 176 5.92 4.89 16.44
N SER A 177 5.97 4.11 15.36
CA SER A 177 5.78 2.67 15.43
C SER A 177 6.97 1.92 16.03
N LYS A 178 8.18 2.50 15.99
CA LYS A 178 9.39 1.90 16.57
C LYS A 178 9.53 2.11 18.07
N GLN A 179 9.01 3.23 18.60
CA GLN A 179 9.02 3.47 20.05
C GLN A 179 8.18 2.42 20.81
N VAL A 180 7.28 1.74 20.12
CA VAL A 180 6.38 0.73 20.70
C VAL A 180 6.82 -0.72 20.44
N ALA A 181 7.76 -0.97 19.51
CA ALA A 181 8.45 -2.25 19.40
C ALA A 181 9.47 -2.41 20.53
N SER A 182 9.01 -2.14 21.73
CA SER A 182 9.73 -2.19 22.98
C SER A 182 9.83 -3.63 23.44
N ASP A 183 10.86 -3.87 24.19
CA ASP A 183 11.25 -5.07 24.87
C ASP A 183 10.13 -6.11 25.03
N PRO A 184 10.22 -7.28 24.38
CA PRO A 184 9.21 -8.33 24.50
C PRO A 184 9.07 -8.86 25.93
N SER A 185 9.98 -8.53 26.85
CA SER A 185 9.91 -8.86 28.26
C SER A 185 8.91 -7.97 29.02
N ILE A 186 8.54 -6.78 28.51
CA ILE A 186 7.65 -5.85 29.19
C ILE A 186 6.19 -6.15 28.84
N SER A 187 5.41 -6.46 29.86
CA SER A 187 3.96 -6.59 29.74
C SER A 187 3.27 -5.23 29.89
N TYR A 188 3.05 -4.53 28.78
CA TYR A 188 2.31 -3.26 28.80
C TYR A 188 0.86 -3.42 29.22
N VAL A 189 0.29 -4.60 29.01
CA VAL A 189 -1.04 -4.94 29.54
C VAL A 189 -1.05 -4.84 31.06
N ASN A 190 -0.01 -5.33 31.73
CA ASN A 190 0.10 -5.20 33.20
C ASN A 190 0.25 -3.74 33.62
N LYS A 191 1.07 -2.94 32.93
CA LYS A 191 1.17 -1.49 33.19
C LYS A 191 -0.16 -0.76 33.06
N MET A 192 -0.97 -1.09 32.04
CA MET A 192 -2.32 -0.54 31.91
C MET A 192 -3.27 -0.98 33.02
N MET A 193 -3.11 -2.21 33.51
CA MET A 193 -3.90 -2.69 34.65
C MET A 193 -3.48 -2.01 35.95
N GLU A 194 -2.17 -1.81 36.18
CA GLU A 194 -1.62 -1.04 37.30
C GLU A 194 -2.14 0.40 37.26
N TRP A 195 -2.07 1.07 36.10
CA TRP A 195 -2.62 2.40 35.93
C TRP A 195 -4.12 2.48 36.29
N LYS A 196 -4.93 1.48 35.87
CA LYS A 196 -6.35 1.42 36.21
C LYS A 196 -6.60 1.28 37.71
N THR A 197 -5.73 0.53 38.40
CA THR A 197 -5.91 0.18 39.85
C THR A 197 -5.07 1.05 40.77
N GLU A 198 -4.40 2.08 40.26
CA GLU A 198 -3.56 2.97 41.08
C GLU A 198 -4.33 3.58 42.25
N LYS A 199 -3.72 3.56 43.44
CA LYS A 199 -4.35 4.08 44.64
C LYS A 199 -4.72 5.56 44.51
N GLY A 200 -5.98 5.88 44.81
CA GLY A 200 -6.54 7.22 44.68
C GLY A 200 -7.35 7.48 43.42
N HIS A 201 -7.30 6.59 42.44
CA HIS A 201 -8.06 6.66 41.18
C HIS A 201 -8.90 5.40 40.89
N ALA A 202 -9.02 4.50 41.87
CA ALA A 202 -9.80 3.28 41.76
C ALA A 202 -11.30 3.63 41.62
N GLY A 203 -11.85 3.43 40.44
CA GLY A 203 -13.24 3.75 40.08
C GLY A 203 -13.38 4.87 39.05
N ASP A 204 -12.41 5.78 38.97
CA ASP A 204 -12.44 6.91 38.02
C ASP A 204 -11.82 6.57 36.67
N ARG A 205 -11.14 5.41 36.59
CA ARG A 205 -10.47 4.97 35.34
C ARG A 205 -11.13 3.75 34.74
N THR A 206 -11.50 3.83 33.47
CA THR A 206 -12.03 2.72 32.70
C THR A 206 -10.98 2.18 31.75
N LEU A 207 -10.99 0.86 31.51
CA LEU A 207 -10.09 0.17 30.58
C LEU A 207 -10.82 -1.02 29.99
N ASP A 208 -11.07 -0.97 28.68
CA ASP A 208 -11.77 -2.00 27.92
C ASP A 208 -10.99 -2.44 26.69
N TRP A 209 -11.26 -3.64 26.21
CA TRP A 209 -10.57 -4.26 25.10
C TRP A 209 -11.54 -4.81 24.09
N VAL A 210 -11.44 -4.37 22.84
CA VAL A 210 -12.18 -4.92 21.70
C VAL A 210 -11.20 -5.67 20.80
N LYS A 211 -11.52 -6.91 20.45
CA LYS A 211 -10.69 -7.76 19.57
C LYS A 211 -11.42 -8.07 18.28
N ARG A 212 -10.71 -8.01 17.17
CA ARG A 212 -11.21 -8.36 15.83
C ARG A 212 -10.15 -9.19 15.12
N ALA A 213 -10.58 -10.18 14.34
CA ALA A 213 -9.71 -10.90 13.42
C ALA A 213 -9.84 -10.29 12.02
N SER A 214 -8.75 -10.20 11.29
CA SER A 214 -8.69 -9.74 9.90
C SER A 214 -7.82 -10.69 9.09
N GLY A 215 -8.19 -10.96 7.84
CA GLY A 215 -7.47 -11.87 6.96
C GLY A 215 -8.10 -13.25 6.84
N ARG A 216 -7.43 -14.14 6.10
CA ARG A 216 -7.87 -15.54 5.94
C ARG A 216 -7.62 -16.32 7.23
N PRO A 217 -8.40 -17.39 7.50
CA PRO A 217 -8.29 -18.19 8.74
C PRO A 217 -6.88 -18.72 9.02
N ASP A 218 -6.12 -19.05 7.98
CA ASP A 218 -4.75 -19.58 8.04
C ASP A 218 -3.67 -18.51 8.25
N GLN A 219 -4.01 -17.24 8.02
CA GLN A 219 -3.12 -16.09 8.17
C GLN A 219 -3.79 -14.93 8.93
N ALA A 220 -4.63 -15.25 9.89
CA ALA A 220 -5.38 -14.25 10.63
C ALA A 220 -4.46 -13.29 11.38
N THR A 221 -4.63 -11.99 11.13
CA THR A 221 -4.04 -10.91 11.92
C THR A 221 -5.07 -10.44 12.92
N TRP A 222 -4.72 -10.49 14.19
CA TRP A 222 -5.55 -9.98 15.27
C TRP A 222 -5.33 -8.48 15.44
N ILE A 223 -6.43 -7.75 15.52
CA ILE A 223 -6.46 -6.32 15.85
C ILE A 223 -7.14 -6.20 17.21
N VAL A 224 -6.46 -5.57 18.15
CA VAL A 224 -7.02 -5.28 19.48
C VAL A 224 -7.04 -3.78 19.67
N GLU A 225 -8.19 -3.26 20.07
CA GLU A 225 -8.38 -1.87 20.48
C GLU A 225 -8.39 -1.80 22.01
N CYS A 226 -7.62 -0.88 22.56
CA CYS A 226 -7.58 -0.52 23.98
C CYS A 226 -8.32 0.79 24.15
N MET A 227 -9.47 0.77 24.81
CA MET A 227 -10.24 1.95 25.16
C MET A 227 -10.00 2.26 26.63
N PHE A 228 -9.64 3.51 26.95
CA PHE A 228 -9.37 3.94 28.30
C PHE A 228 -9.83 5.38 28.52
N LYS A 229 -10.28 5.67 29.73
CA LYS A 229 -10.72 6.99 30.17
C LYS A 229 -10.29 7.21 31.62
N ASP A 230 -9.88 8.41 31.92
CA ASP A 230 -9.65 8.90 33.29
C ASP A 230 -10.68 10.01 33.56
N GLU A 231 -11.66 9.74 34.39
CA GLU A 231 -12.72 10.71 34.69
C GLU A 231 -12.23 11.87 35.58
N ALA A 232 -11.09 11.67 36.23
CA ALA A 232 -10.44 12.73 36.99
C ALA A 232 -9.66 13.73 36.12
N ASP A 233 -9.39 13.40 34.83
CA ASP A 233 -8.73 14.31 33.88
C ASP A 233 -9.76 15.24 33.22
N PRO A 234 -9.82 16.54 33.58
CA PRO A 234 -10.79 17.47 33.00
C PRO A 234 -10.62 17.70 31.49
N LYS A 235 -9.50 17.22 30.89
CA LYS A 235 -9.26 17.28 29.43
C LYS A 235 -9.72 16.01 28.70
N SER A 236 -10.17 14.99 29.41
CA SER A 236 -10.58 13.69 28.88
C SER A 236 -12.09 13.51 28.89
N CYS A 237 -12.81 14.35 28.13
CA CYS A 237 -14.29 14.24 28.02
C CYS A 237 -14.72 12.94 27.33
N GLU A 238 -13.91 12.38 26.44
CA GLU A 238 -14.20 11.16 25.69
C GLU A 238 -13.19 10.06 25.93
N PRO A 239 -13.58 8.76 25.81
CA PRO A 239 -12.64 7.65 25.92
C PRO A 239 -11.58 7.74 24.81
N ARG A 240 -10.33 7.61 25.18
CA ARG A 240 -9.22 7.50 24.23
C ARG A 240 -9.11 6.06 23.75
N THR A 241 -8.80 5.88 22.48
CA THR A 241 -8.65 4.55 21.89
C THR A 241 -7.29 4.40 21.24
N THR A 242 -6.59 3.31 21.55
CA THR A 242 -5.38 2.89 20.86
C THR A 242 -5.57 1.50 20.29
N SER A 243 -4.85 1.16 19.22
CA SER A 243 -4.94 -0.16 18.62
C SER A 243 -3.56 -0.79 18.47
N GLY A 244 -3.53 -2.12 18.45
CA GLY A 244 -2.37 -2.92 18.14
C GLY A 244 -2.75 -4.11 17.25
N SER A 245 -1.83 -4.55 16.40
CA SER A 245 -2.03 -5.69 15.53
C SER A 245 -0.88 -6.69 15.67
N HIS A 246 -1.20 -8.00 15.65
CA HIS A 246 -0.22 -9.07 15.75
C HIS A 246 -0.82 -10.38 15.22
N SER A 247 0.02 -11.37 14.89
CA SER A 247 -0.42 -12.72 14.54
C SER A 247 -1.10 -13.48 15.69
N SER A 248 -0.98 -13.01 16.92
CA SER A 248 -1.65 -13.54 18.10
C SER A 248 -2.43 -12.45 18.85
N VAL A 249 -3.54 -12.82 19.48
CA VAL A 249 -4.36 -11.92 20.32
C VAL A 249 -3.52 -11.29 21.44
N ARG A 250 -2.65 -12.08 22.08
CA ARG A 250 -1.79 -11.62 23.16
C ARG A 250 -0.81 -10.53 22.68
N GLY A 251 -0.18 -10.75 21.52
CA GLY A 251 0.73 -9.77 20.93
C GLY A 251 0.00 -8.49 20.52
N ALA A 252 -1.17 -8.61 19.89
CA ALA A 252 -2.00 -7.47 19.51
C ALA A 252 -2.45 -6.64 20.73
N LYS A 253 -2.85 -7.33 21.82
CA LYS A 253 -3.24 -6.69 23.08
C LYS A 253 -2.07 -5.95 23.72
N ASN A 254 -0.87 -6.55 23.75
CA ASN A 254 0.32 -5.89 24.30
C ASN A 254 0.74 -4.67 23.46
N ALA A 255 0.62 -4.74 22.15
CA ALA A 255 0.90 -3.61 21.25
C ALA A 255 -0.11 -2.45 21.45
N ALA A 256 -1.40 -2.74 21.62
CA ALA A 256 -2.41 -1.72 21.92
C ALA A 256 -2.16 -1.07 23.30
N ALA A 257 -1.79 -1.87 24.31
CA ALA A 257 -1.44 -1.41 25.63
C ALA A 257 -0.19 -0.51 25.63
N ALA A 258 0.83 -0.86 24.85
CA ALA A 258 2.04 -0.06 24.73
C ALA A 258 1.74 1.33 24.16
N ASN A 259 0.87 1.41 23.14
CA ASN A 259 0.40 2.68 22.56
C ASN A 259 -0.37 3.52 23.60
N ALA A 260 -1.18 2.88 24.45
CA ALA A 260 -1.90 3.56 25.52
C ALA A 260 -0.94 4.09 26.60
N CYS A 261 0.05 3.29 27.01
CA CYS A 261 1.07 3.72 27.97
C CYS A 261 1.84 4.95 27.50
N LEU A 262 2.18 5.01 26.20
CA LEU A 262 2.83 6.18 25.61
C LEU A 262 1.95 7.43 25.70
N LEU A 263 0.65 7.31 25.34
CA LEU A 263 -0.29 8.43 25.42
C LEU A 263 -0.51 8.93 26.86
N LEU A 264 -0.34 8.04 27.85
CA LEU A 264 -0.47 8.36 29.26
C LEU A 264 0.85 8.80 29.90
N GLY A 265 1.99 8.66 29.20
CA GLY A 265 3.32 8.99 29.74
C GLY A 265 3.79 8.04 30.84
N ILE A 266 3.32 6.79 30.87
CA ILE A 266 3.62 5.76 31.87
C ILE A 266 4.60 4.68 31.39
N VAL A 267 5.48 5.03 30.48
CA VAL A 267 6.49 4.11 29.89
C VAL A 267 7.77 4.13 30.71
#